data_62ea7c9f60e14762aee9298d8b2ca9fe
#
_entry.id   62ea7c9f60e14762aee9298d8b2ca9fe
#
_cell.length_a   1.000
_cell.length_b   1.000
_cell.length_c   1.000
_cell.angle_alpha   90.00
_cell.angle_beta   90.00
_cell.angle_gamma   90.00
#
_symmetry.space_group_name_H-M   'P 1'
#
loop_
_entity.id
_entity.type
_entity.pdbx_description
1 polymer ?
#
loop_
_entity_poly.entity_id
_entity_poly.type
_entity_poly.pdbx_seq_one_letter_code
_entity_poly.pdbx_strand_id
1 'polypeptide(L)' 'MKDKVSYALGLSMANNFRSSGIHTISMDDFAEAMNTVFEGKEPSMTYEEAQGVLNEFFQRIQN' A
#
# COMPACT_ATOMS: atom_id res chain seq x y z
N MET A 1 -10.99 -11.64 13.90
CA MET A 1 -9.58 -11.16 13.77
C MET A 1 -8.72 -11.79 14.86
N LYS A 2 -7.50 -12.15 14.48
CA LYS A 2 -6.60 -12.80 15.44
C LYS A 2 -5.61 -11.82 16.06
N ASP A 3 -5.29 -10.75 15.37
CA ASP A 3 -4.30 -9.76 15.83
C ASP A 3 -4.94 -8.38 15.76
N LYS A 4 -5.23 -7.84 16.94
CA LYS A 4 -5.92 -6.55 17.06
C LYS A 4 -5.08 -5.39 16.55
N VAL A 5 -3.77 -5.44 16.75
CA VAL A 5 -2.87 -4.37 16.30
C VAL A 5 -2.83 -4.34 14.78
N SER A 6 -2.67 -5.50 14.16
CA SER A 6 -2.65 -5.58 12.69
C SER A 6 -3.96 -5.08 12.09
N TYR A 7 -5.07 -5.48 12.68
CA TYR A 7 -6.38 -5.05 12.19
C TYR A 7 -6.55 -3.53 12.34
N ALA A 8 -6.14 -3.00 13.48
CA ALA A 8 -6.23 -1.55 13.73
C ALA A 8 -5.36 -0.77 12.75
N LEU A 9 -4.17 -1.27 12.44
CA LEU A 9 -3.30 -0.64 11.44
C LEU A 9 -3.98 -0.63 10.08
N GLY A 10 -4.62 -1.74 9.72
CA GLY A 10 -5.36 -1.83 8.46
C GLY A 10 -6.48 -0.82 8.37
N LEU A 11 -7.28 -0.69 9.44
CA LEU A 11 -8.37 0.28 9.47
C LEU A 11 -7.86 1.71 9.29
N SER A 12 -6.79 2.04 10.01
CA SER A 12 -6.21 3.38 9.97
C SER A 12 -5.68 3.70 8.58
N MET A 13 -4.94 2.77 7.98
CA MET A 13 -4.37 2.97 6.66
C MET A 13 -5.46 3.06 5.58
N ALA A 14 -6.46 2.20 5.66
CA ALA A 14 -7.55 2.21 4.69
C ALA A 14 -8.32 3.52 4.72
N ASN A 15 -8.57 4.05 5.91
CA ASN A 15 -9.24 5.34 6.05
C ASN A 15 -8.40 6.48 5.47
N ASN A 16 -7.09 6.44 5.69
CA ASN A 16 -6.19 7.44 5.11
C ASN A 16 -6.16 7.35 3.59
N PHE A 17 -6.10 6.12 3.05
CA PHE A 17 -6.13 5.93 1.60
C PHE A 17 -7.40 6.49 1.01
N ARG A 18 -8.54 6.15 1.59
CA ARG A 18 -9.83 6.64 1.10
C ARG A 18 -9.91 8.16 1.13
N SER A 19 -9.42 8.78 2.20
CA SER A 19 -9.39 10.24 2.32
C SER A 19 -8.50 10.89 1.26
N SER A 20 -7.48 10.17 0.79
CA SER A 20 -6.57 10.67 -0.24
C SER A 20 -7.06 10.38 -1.66
N GLY A 21 -8.21 9.75 -1.81
CA GLY A 21 -8.75 9.42 -3.13
C GLY A 21 -8.43 8.01 -3.59
N ILE A 22 -7.84 7.20 -2.73
CA ILE A 22 -7.55 5.79 -3.05
C ILE A 22 -8.70 4.94 -2.53
N HIS A 23 -9.56 4.50 -3.44
CA HIS A 23 -10.80 3.81 -3.05
C HIS A 23 -10.71 2.30 -3.13
N THR A 24 -9.73 1.78 -3.87
CA THR A 24 -9.55 0.34 -4.01
C THR A 24 -8.08 0.05 -4.35
N ILE A 25 -7.58 -1.07 -3.85
CA ILE A 25 -6.24 -1.54 -4.17
C ILE A 25 -6.29 -3.05 -4.29
N SER A 26 -5.27 -3.64 -4.91
CA SER A 26 -5.11 -5.09 -4.90
C SER A 26 -4.56 -5.50 -3.55
N MET A 27 -5.41 -6.10 -2.72
CA MET A 27 -4.98 -6.51 -1.37
C MET A 27 -3.89 -7.57 -1.41
N ASP A 28 -3.94 -8.47 -2.41
CA ASP A 28 -2.91 -9.50 -2.54
C ASP A 28 -1.54 -8.90 -2.79
N ASP A 29 -1.46 -7.94 -3.69
CA ASP A 29 -0.19 -7.27 -4.01
C ASP A 29 0.28 -6.40 -2.86
N PHE A 30 -0.65 -5.71 -2.21
CA PHE A 30 -0.33 -4.87 -1.06
C PHE A 30 0.24 -5.72 0.08
N ALA A 31 -0.42 -6.83 0.39
CA ALA A 31 0.02 -7.73 1.45
C ALA A 31 1.39 -8.35 1.12
N GLU A 32 1.61 -8.72 -0.15
CA GLU A 32 2.89 -9.27 -0.58
C GLU A 32 4.02 -8.27 -0.33
N ALA A 33 3.80 -7.00 -0.68
CA ALA A 33 4.81 -5.97 -0.48
C ALA A 33 5.12 -5.78 1.01
N MET A 34 4.07 -5.76 1.84
CA MET A 34 4.25 -5.64 3.29
C MET A 34 5.08 -6.79 3.84
N ASN A 35 4.75 -8.01 3.43
CA ASN A 35 5.48 -9.19 3.88
C ASN A 35 6.93 -9.17 3.40
N THR A 36 7.17 -8.72 2.18
CA THR A 36 8.52 -8.62 1.63
C THR A 36 9.40 -7.72 2.50
N VAL A 37 8.86 -6.55 2.87
CA VAL A 37 9.59 -5.62 3.71
C VAL A 37 9.84 -6.19 5.10
N PHE A 38 8.81 -6.77 5.71
CA PHE A 38 8.94 -7.34 7.06
C PHE A 38 9.91 -8.51 7.11
N GLU A 39 9.99 -9.28 6.03
CA GLU A 39 10.89 -10.44 5.95
C GLU A 39 12.30 -10.06 5.50
N GLY A 40 12.52 -8.82 5.12
CA GLY A 40 13.83 -8.36 4.65
C GLY A 40 14.25 -8.92 3.32
N LYS A 41 13.28 -9.24 2.46
CA LYS A 41 13.55 -9.80 1.14
C LYS A 41 13.60 -8.72 0.08
N GLU A 42 14.11 -9.09 -1.10
CA GLU A 42 14.17 -8.18 -2.24
C GLU A 42 12.78 -7.98 -2.84
N PRO A 43 12.35 -6.70 -3.02
CA PRO A 43 11.06 -6.45 -3.66
C PRO A 43 11.07 -6.82 -5.14
N SER A 44 9.88 -7.04 -5.70
CA SER A 44 9.71 -7.35 -7.12
C SER A 44 9.94 -6.14 -8.01
N MET A 45 9.90 -4.95 -7.45
CA MET A 45 10.25 -3.72 -8.18
C MET A 45 11.16 -2.88 -7.30
N THR A 46 11.96 -2.02 -7.92
CA THR A 46 12.84 -1.13 -7.17
C THR A 46 12.02 -0.01 -6.53
N TYR A 47 12.59 0.62 -5.51
CA TYR A 47 11.93 1.77 -4.87
C TYR A 47 11.81 2.95 -5.85
N GLU A 48 12.76 3.06 -6.78
CA GLU A 48 12.69 4.06 -7.83
C GLU A 48 11.50 3.85 -8.75
N GLU A 49 11.30 2.60 -9.18
CA GLU A 49 10.14 2.24 -9.99
C GLU A 49 8.84 2.49 -9.23
N ALA A 50 8.81 2.10 -7.95
CA ALA A 50 7.64 2.30 -7.11
C ALA A 50 7.29 3.78 -7.00
N GLN A 51 8.30 4.63 -6.84
CA GLN A 51 8.10 6.07 -6.75
C GLN A 51 7.47 6.61 -8.03
N GLY A 52 7.96 6.15 -9.19
CA GLY A 52 7.41 6.57 -10.48
C GLY A 52 5.97 6.14 -10.67
N VAL A 53 5.66 4.90 -10.30
CA VAL A 53 4.30 4.37 -10.37
C VAL A 53 3.34 5.19 -9.49
N LEU A 54 3.77 5.50 -8.27
CA LEU A 54 2.96 6.29 -7.34
C LEU A 54 2.76 7.72 -7.82
N ASN A 55 3.80 8.33 -8.38
CA ASN A 55 3.70 9.70 -8.90
C ASN A 55 2.64 9.77 -10.01
N GLU A 56 2.67 8.82 -10.94
CA GLU A 56 1.67 8.76 -12.01
C GLU A 56 0.28 8.54 -11.47
N PHE A 57 0.15 7.64 -10.51
CA PHE A 57 -1.13 7.33 -9.90
C PHE A 57 -1.74 8.55 -9.22
N PHE A 58 -0.94 9.26 -8.42
CA PHE A 58 -1.43 10.44 -7.70
C PHE A 58 -1.77 11.59 -8.66
N GLN A 59 -1.07 11.70 -9.77
CA GLN A 59 -1.42 12.70 -10.78
C GLN A 59 -2.80 12.41 -11.37
N ARG A 60 -3.10 11.15 -11.62
CA ARG A 60 -4.40 10.76 -12.19
C ARG A 60 -5.56 11.02 -11.24
N ILE A 61 -5.38 10.74 -9.96
CA ILE A 61 -6.49 10.90 -9.01
C ILE A 61 -6.70 12.36 -8.57
N GLN A 62 -5.72 13.23 -8.81
CA GLN A 62 -5.84 14.65 -8.50
C GLN A 62 -6.48 15.46 -9.63
N ASN A 63 -6.54 14.88 -10.80
CA ASN A 63 -7.19 15.49 -11.96
C ASN A 63 -8.63 14.99 -12.08
#